data_f45bfa895e1528aaf25f1887841d3cd3
#
_entry.id   f45bfa895e1528aaf25f1887841d3cd3
#
_cell.length_a   1.000
_cell.length_b   1.000
_cell.length_c   1.000
_cell.angle_alpha   90.00
_cell.angle_beta   90.00
_cell.angle_gamma   90.00
#
_symmetry.space_group_name_H-M   'P 1'
#
loop_
_entity.id
_entity.type
_entity.pdbx_description
1 polymer ?
#
loop_
_entity_poly.entity_id
_entity_poly.type
_entity_poly.pdbx_seq_one_letter_code
_entity_poly.pdbx_strand_id
1 'polypeptide(L)'
;KDEKIEELTDQLKRQMAEFDNYRKRTEKEKASMYVIGARDIVEKMLPIVDSFERGLATVSDSEDPFAQGMEKVYKQLMTAFDELGVKPIEAVGQEFNPDLHNAVMHVEDENAGENVIVEEFQKGYTYKDFVVRHSMVKVAN
;
A
#
# COMPACT_ATOMS: atom_id res chain seq x y z
N LYS A 1 17.38 42.48 38.94
CA LYS A 1 18.05 42.26 37.64
C LYS A 1 18.28 40.76 37.37
N ASP A 2 18.81 40.05 38.34
CA ASP A 2 19.10 38.61 38.19
C ASP A 2 17.82 37.79 38.05
N GLU A 3 16.77 38.18 38.79
CA GLU A 3 15.45 37.54 38.66
C GLU A 3 14.85 37.72 37.29
N LYS A 4 15.04 38.89 36.70
CA LYS A 4 14.53 39.20 35.37
C LYS A 4 15.27 38.39 34.30
N ILE A 5 16.57 38.23 34.44
CA ILE A 5 17.38 37.43 33.52
C ILE A 5 16.99 35.96 33.60
N GLU A 6 16.79 35.45 34.81
CA GLU A 6 16.35 34.09 35.02
C GLU A 6 14.98 33.82 34.43
N GLU A 7 14.03 34.73 34.62
CA GLU A 7 12.70 34.65 34.06
C GLU A 7 12.73 34.65 32.52
N LEU A 8 13.52 35.53 31.91
CA LEU A 8 13.67 35.63 30.47
C LEU A 8 14.36 34.36 29.90
N THR A 9 15.33 33.82 30.62
CA THR A 9 16.01 32.60 30.24
C THR A 9 15.06 31.41 30.24
N ASP A 10 14.18 31.32 31.25
CA ASP A 10 13.17 30.27 31.32
C ASP A 10 12.15 30.39 30.19
N GLN A 11 11.72 31.61 29.88
CA GLN A 11 10.81 31.86 28.75
C GLN A 11 11.44 31.46 27.43
N LEU A 12 12.72 31.79 27.23
CA LEU A 12 13.45 31.43 26.01
C LEU A 12 13.54 29.93 25.87
N LYS A 13 13.90 29.21 26.92
CA LYS A 13 13.98 27.74 26.91
C LYS A 13 12.63 27.12 26.57
N ARG A 14 11.55 27.66 27.12
CA ARG A 14 10.19 27.19 26.84
C ARG A 14 9.82 27.42 25.39
N GLN A 15 10.12 28.58 24.84
CA GLN A 15 9.85 28.91 23.44
C GLN A 15 10.66 28.02 22.49
N MET A 16 11.90 27.75 22.82
CA MET A 16 12.74 26.86 22.02
C MET A 16 12.20 25.44 22.01
N ALA A 17 11.71 24.95 23.15
CA ALA A 17 11.11 23.62 23.25
C ALA A 17 9.80 23.57 22.44
N GLU A 18 8.95 24.58 22.53
CA GLU A 18 7.71 24.66 21.77
C GLU A 18 7.98 24.72 20.26
N PHE A 19 8.98 25.49 19.83
CA PHE A 19 9.36 25.58 18.44
C PHE A 19 9.89 24.25 17.91
N ASP A 20 10.70 23.56 18.69
CA ASP A 20 11.23 22.24 18.32
C ASP A 20 10.10 21.21 18.17
N ASN A 21 9.15 21.21 19.11
CA ASN A 21 7.96 20.35 19.02
C ASN A 21 7.10 20.68 17.80
N TYR A 22 6.91 21.97 17.50
CA TYR A 22 6.18 22.42 16.33
C TYR A 22 6.86 21.96 15.04
N ARG A 23 8.18 22.09 14.96
CA ARG A 23 8.95 21.66 13.79
C ARG A 23 8.80 20.17 13.56
N LYS A 24 8.94 19.36 14.61
CA LYS A 24 8.80 17.90 14.52
C LYS A 24 7.39 17.52 14.08
N ARG A 25 6.37 18.15 14.62
CA ARG A 25 4.98 17.92 14.24
C ARG A 25 4.74 18.29 12.79
N THR A 26 5.25 19.45 12.34
CA THR A 26 5.10 19.90 10.95
C THR A 26 5.77 18.96 9.97
N GLU A 27 6.97 18.48 10.28
CA GLU A 27 7.68 17.50 9.44
C GLU A 27 6.88 16.20 9.32
N LYS A 28 6.31 15.74 10.43
CA LYS A 28 5.48 14.55 10.46
C LYS A 28 4.19 14.73 9.65
N GLU A 29 3.54 15.89 9.76
CA GLU A 29 2.36 16.22 8.98
C GLU A 29 2.66 16.27 7.47
N LYS A 30 3.79 16.86 7.08
CA LYS A 30 4.23 16.89 5.68
C LYS A 30 4.46 15.48 5.13
N ALA A 31 5.14 14.64 5.90
CA ALA A 31 5.37 13.25 5.50
C ALA A 31 4.05 12.49 5.35
N SER A 32 3.10 12.72 6.25
CA SER A 32 1.77 12.13 6.18
C SER A 32 1.00 12.60 4.96
N MET A 33 1.04 13.89 4.64
CA MET A 33 0.41 14.46 3.44
C MET A 33 0.99 13.87 2.16
N TYR A 34 2.32 13.68 2.12
CA TYR A 34 2.99 13.05 0.98
C TYR A 34 2.47 11.64 0.76
N VAL A 35 2.37 10.86 1.83
CA VAL A 35 1.87 9.47 1.77
C VAL A 35 0.42 9.44 1.29
N ILE A 36 -0.43 10.32 1.80
CA ILE A 36 -1.85 10.40 1.41
C ILE A 36 -1.95 10.76 -0.08
N GLY A 37 -1.21 11.75 -0.55
CA GLY A 37 -1.22 12.17 -1.95
C GLY A 37 -0.71 11.07 -2.88
N ALA A 38 0.38 10.43 -2.52
CA ALA A 38 0.95 9.33 -3.31
C ALA A 38 0.00 8.13 -3.36
N ARG A 39 -0.64 7.81 -2.23
CA ARG A 39 -1.63 6.74 -2.16
C ARG A 39 -2.79 6.98 -3.12
N ASP A 40 -3.30 8.20 -3.19
CA ASP A 40 -4.40 8.53 -4.09
C ASP A 40 -4.03 8.34 -5.56
N ILE A 41 -2.81 8.72 -5.94
CA ILE A 41 -2.30 8.51 -7.30
C ILE A 41 -2.18 7.02 -7.59
N VAL A 42 -1.58 6.26 -6.70
CA VAL A 42 -1.42 4.82 -6.85
C VAL A 42 -2.79 4.14 -6.99
N GLU A 43 -3.74 4.51 -6.14
CA GLU A 43 -5.10 3.95 -6.18
C GLU A 43 -5.74 4.11 -7.56
N LYS A 44 -5.55 5.27 -8.18
CA LYS A 44 -6.09 5.54 -9.52
C LYS A 44 -5.37 4.76 -10.63
N MET A 45 -4.14 4.35 -10.39
CA MET A 45 -3.37 3.53 -11.32
C MET A 45 -3.73 2.04 -11.25
N LEU A 46 -4.27 1.58 -10.11
CA LEU A 46 -4.55 0.16 -9.92
C LEU A 46 -5.55 -0.43 -10.91
N PRO A 47 -6.64 0.27 -11.31
CA PRO A 47 -7.52 -0.25 -12.36
C PRO A 47 -6.80 -0.45 -13.69
N ILE A 48 -5.82 0.37 -14.00
CA ILE A 48 -5.00 0.25 -15.23
C ILE A 48 -4.12 -1.00 -15.13
N VAL A 49 -3.51 -1.23 -13.96
CA VAL A 49 -2.72 -2.44 -13.70
C VAL A 49 -3.59 -3.69 -13.82
N ASP A 50 -4.79 -3.67 -13.24
CA ASP A 50 -5.74 -4.78 -13.33
C ASP A 50 -6.11 -5.09 -14.78
N SER A 51 -6.36 -4.06 -15.59
CA SER A 51 -6.67 -4.21 -17.01
C SER A 51 -5.50 -4.80 -17.78
N PHE A 52 -4.29 -4.38 -17.42
CA PHE A 52 -3.06 -4.89 -18.02
C PHE A 52 -2.89 -6.38 -17.74
N GLU A 53 -3.11 -6.78 -16.51
CA GLU A 53 -3.03 -8.19 -16.10
C GLU A 53 -4.08 -9.03 -16.82
N ARG A 54 -5.32 -8.54 -16.93
CA ARG A 54 -6.36 -9.23 -17.67
C ARG A 54 -6.00 -9.40 -19.14
N GLY A 55 -5.43 -8.36 -19.74
CA GLY A 55 -4.99 -8.41 -21.14
C GLY A 55 -3.90 -9.44 -21.36
N LEU A 56 -2.91 -9.46 -20.47
CA LEU A 56 -1.82 -10.43 -20.55
C LEU A 56 -2.29 -11.87 -20.31
N ALA A 57 -3.29 -12.06 -19.46
CA ALA A 57 -3.85 -13.38 -19.18
C ALA A 57 -4.57 -13.99 -20.37
N THR A 58 -5.01 -13.18 -21.35
CA THR A 58 -5.68 -13.65 -22.56
C THR A 58 -4.72 -14.04 -23.67
N VAL A 59 -3.43 -13.76 -23.52
CA VAL A 59 -2.42 -14.07 -24.54
C VAL A 59 -2.19 -15.59 -24.58
N SER A 60 -2.48 -16.19 -25.73
CA SER A 60 -2.29 -17.62 -25.95
C SER A 60 -0.96 -17.96 -26.61
N ASP A 61 -0.31 -16.97 -27.23
CA ASP A 61 0.96 -17.14 -27.92
C ASP A 61 2.05 -16.33 -27.20
N SER A 62 2.92 -17.04 -26.49
CA SER A 62 4.02 -16.43 -25.73
C SER A 62 5.15 -15.90 -26.64
N GLU A 63 5.11 -16.23 -27.93
CA GLU A 63 6.12 -15.80 -28.90
C GLU A 63 5.71 -14.55 -29.67
N ASP A 64 4.47 -14.07 -29.48
CA ASP A 64 4.00 -12.84 -30.11
C ASP A 64 4.87 -11.67 -29.64
N PRO A 65 5.54 -10.95 -30.58
CA PRO A 65 6.41 -9.83 -30.21
C PRO A 65 5.65 -8.71 -29.46
N PHE A 66 4.40 -8.45 -29.81
CA PHE A 66 3.59 -7.44 -29.13
C PHE A 66 3.32 -7.86 -27.69
N ALA A 67 2.91 -9.11 -27.47
CA ALA A 67 2.66 -9.64 -26.14
C ALA A 67 3.91 -9.62 -25.29
N GLN A 68 5.06 -9.99 -25.85
CA GLN A 68 6.33 -9.94 -25.16
C GLN A 68 6.71 -8.51 -24.77
N GLY A 69 6.45 -7.55 -25.65
CA GLY A 69 6.66 -6.13 -25.36
C GLY A 69 5.78 -5.64 -24.23
N MET A 70 4.51 -6.01 -24.24
CA MET A 70 3.57 -5.65 -23.18
C MET A 70 3.95 -6.28 -21.84
N GLU A 71 4.42 -7.51 -21.85
CA GLU A 71 4.90 -8.17 -20.63
C GLU A 71 6.12 -7.44 -20.02
N LYS A 72 7.01 -6.94 -20.87
CA LYS A 72 8.16 -6.13 -20.41
C LYS A 72 7.69 -4.81 -19.78
N VAL A 73 6.70 -4.16 -20.39
CA VAL A 73 6.09 -2.93 -19.83
C VAL A 73 5.49 -3.23 -18.45
N TYR A 74 4.78 -4.33 -18.33
CA TYR A 74 4.18 -4.73 -17.05
C TYR A 74 5.23 -4.98 -15.99
N LYS A 75 6.29 -5.70 -16.31
CA LYS A 75 7.40 -5.96 -15.39
C LYS A 75 8.08 -4.67 -14.95
N GLN A 76 8.27 -3.75 -15.88
CA GLN A 76 8.85 -2.44 -15.57
C GLN A 76 7.97 -1.66 -14.62
N LEU A 77 6.66 -1.68 -14.83
CA LEU A 77 5.69 -1.03 -13.95
C LEU A 77 5.74 -1.64 -12.54
N MET A 78 5.77 -2.96 -12.44
CA MET A 78 5.85 -3.64 -11.15
C MET A 78 7.17 -3.34 -10.43
N THR A 79 8.27 -3.25 -11.16
CA THR A 79 9.56 -2.86 -10.61
C THR A 79 9.52 -1.42 -10.07
N ALA A 80 8.92 -0.51 -10.84
CA ALA A 80 8.76 0.88 -10.41
C ALA A 80 7.90 0.97 -9.15
N PHE A 81 6.82 0.21 -9.07
CA PHE A 81 5.98 0.14 -7.87
C PHE A 81 6.77 -0.35 -6.67
N ASP A 82 7.56 -1.42 -6.85
CA ASP A 82 8.37 -1.97 -5.76
C ASP A 82 9.37 -0.94 -5.24
N GLU A 83 10.04 -0.23 -6.14
CA GLU A 83 10.98 0.84 -5.78
C GLU A 83 10.31 1.99 -5.03
N LEU A 84 9.06 2.29 -5.35
CA LEU A 84 8.28 3.32 -4.65
C LEU A 84 7.74 2.84 -3.30
N GLY A 85 7.75 1.55 -3.04
CA GLY A 85 7.18 0.95 -1.85
C GLY A 85 5.74 0.50 -2.01
N VAL A 86 5.27 0.34 -3.25
CA VAL A 86 3.95 -0.22 -3.57
C VAL A 86 4.10 -1.72 -3.77
N LYS A 87 3.43 -2.52 -2.97
CA LYS A 87 3.56 -3.98 -3.02
C LYS A 87 2.21 -4.66 -3.06
N PRO A 88 2.08 -5.75 -3.83
CA PRO A 88 0.86 -6.56 -3.79
C PRO A 88 0.70 -7.19 -2.41
N ILE A 89 -0.54 -7.32 -1.97
CA ILE A 89 -0.87 -8.04 -0.74
C ILE A 89 -0.90 -9.54 -1.06
N GLU A 90 -0.21 -10.34 -0.27
CA GLU A 90 -0.27 -11.78 -0.39
C GLU A 90 -1.66 -12.26 0.03
N ALA A 91 -2.28 -13.11 -0.76
CA ALA A 91 -3.64 -13.56 -0.53
C ALA A 91 -3.79 -15.06 -0.63
N VAL A 92 -3.72 -15.64 -1.81
CA VAL A 92 -3.98 -17.08 -2.00
C VAL A 92 -3.01 -17.92 -1.18
N GLY A 93 -3.56 -18.86 -0.40
CA GLY A 93 -2.78 -19.70 0.49
C GLY A 93 -2.51 -19.13 1.86
N GLN A 94 -2.86 -17.85 2.06
CA GLN A 94 -2.68 -17.17 3.34
C GLN A 94 -3.94 -17.30 4.20
N GLU A 95 -3.77 -17.14 5.51
CA GLU A 95 -4.91 -17.01 6.42
C GLU A 95 -5.58 -15.66 6.19
N PHE A 96 -6.90 -15.65 6.20
CA PHE A 96 -7.66 -14.41 6.03
C PHE A 96 -7.33 -13.41 7.14
N ASN A 97 -6.99 -12.19 6.74
CA ASN A 97 -6.71 -11.08 7.65
C ASN A 97 -7.58 -9.90 7.24
N PRO A 98 -8.55 -9.47 8.07
CA PRO A 98 -9.46 -8.39 7.71
C PRO A 98 -8.78 -7.04 7.52
N ASP A 99 -7.56 -6.86 8.02
CA ASP A 99 -6.78 -5.63 7.80
C ASP A 99 -6.25 -5.52 6.36
N LEU A 100 -6.10 -6.65 5.68
CA LEU A 100 -5.52 -6.73 4.34
C LEU A 100 -6.49 -7.22 3.28
N HIS A 101 -7.45 -8.02 3.68
CA HIS A 101 -8.32 -8.76 2.76
C HIS A 101 -9.79 -8.44 3.00
N ASN A 102 -10.57 -8.50 1.92
CA ASN A 102 -12.01 -8.36 1.92
C ASN A 102 -12.61 -9.67 1.44
N ALA A 103 -13.30 -10.38 2.32
CA ALA A 103 -13.95 -11.64 1.97
C ALA A 103 -15.28 -11.33 1.26
N VAL A 104 -15.32 -11.53 -0.04
CA VAL A 104 -16.54 -11.32 -0.85
C VAL A 104 -17.28 -12.62 -1.11
N MET A 105 -16.64 -13.75 -0.84
CA MET A 105 -17.23 -15.07 -1.03
C MET A 105 -16.65 -16.04 -0.01
N HIS A 106 -17.47 -17.00 0.40
CA HIS A 106 -17.09 -18.02 1.37
C HIS A 106 -17.49 -19.39 0.82
N VAL A 107 -16.59 -20.38 0.95
CA VAL A 107 -16.87 -21.74 0.52
C VAL A 107 -16.43 -22.75 1.57
N GLU A 108 -17.01 -23.95 1.49
CA GLU A 108 -16.56 -25.07 2.26
C GLU A 108 -15.69 -25.95 1.35
N ASP A 109 -14.45 -26.22 1.77
CA ASP A 109 -13.51 -27.02 1.02
C ASP A 109 -12.73 -27.91 1.97
N GLU A 110 -12.95 -29.23 1.82
CA GLU A 110 -12.29 -30.22 2.67
C GLU A 110 -10.76 -30.27 2.46
N ASN A 111 -10.29 -29.83 1.29
CA ASN A 111 -8.88 -29.82 0.95
C ASN A 111 -8.14 -28.55 1.40
N ALA A 112 -8.89 -27.56 1.89
CA ALA A 112 -8.32 -26.31 2.37
C ALA A 112 -8.38 -26.25 3.90
N GLY A 113 -7.43 -25.52 4.49
CA GLY A 113 -7.44 -25.26 5.91
C GLY A 113 -8.57 -24.33 6.33
N GLU A 114 -8.72 -24.16 7.62
CA GLU A 114 -9.71 -23.24 8.18
C GLU A 114 -9.28 -21.80 7.92
N ASN A 115 -10.23 -20.98 7.45
CA ASN A 115 -10.03 -19.54 7.23
C ASN A 115 -8.91 -19.22 6.24
N VAL A 116 -8.68 -20.10 5.27
CA VAL A 116 -7.62 -19.93 4.25
C VAL A 116 -8.21 -19.32 2.99
N ILE A 117 -7.50 -18.39 2.39
CA ILE A 117 -7.87 -17.77 1.12
C ILE A 117 -7.57 -18.76 0.00
N VAL A 118 -8.59 -19.09 -0.78
CA VAL A 118 -8.49 -20.04 -1.89
C VAL A 118 -8.50 -19.41 -3.26
N GLU A 119 -9.00 -18.17 -3.36
CA GLU A 119 -9.05 -17.43 -4.61
C GLU A 119 -8.98 -15.92 -4.36
N GLU A 120 -8.32 -15.22 -5.25
CA GLU A 120 -8.23 -13.76 -5.23
C GLU A 120 -8.90 -13.20 -6.48
N PHE A 121 -9.97 -12.43 -6.30
CA PHE A 121 -10.72 -11.83 -7.40
C PHE A 121 -10.15 -10.49 -7.85
N GLN A 122 -9.57 -9.76 -6.93
CA GLN A 122 -8.92 -8.48 -7.21
C GLN A 122 -7.73 -8.34 -6.28
N LYS A 123 -6.58 -8.01 -6.86
CA LYS A 123 -5.36 -7.83 -6.08
C LYS A 123 -5.43 -6.57 -5.22
N GLY A 124 -5.06 -6.71 -3.96
CA GLY A 124 -4.84 -5.59 -3.07
C GLY A 124 -3.39 -5.13 -3.12
N TYR A 125 -3.18 -3.90 -2.70
CA TYR A 125 -1.85 -3.29 -2.68
C TYR A 125 -1.66 -2.47 -1.42
N THR A 126 -0.42 -2.45 -0.94
CA THR A 126 0.01 -1.54 0.12
C THR A 126 0.97 -0.51 -0.46
N TYR A 127 0.96 0.69 0.12
CA TYR A 127 1.97 1.70 -0.12
C TYR A 127 2.65 1.97 1.22
N LYS A 128 3.92 1.59 1.31
CA LYS A 128 4.64 1.56 2.58
C LYS A 128 3.82 0.70 3.56
N ASP A 129 3.39 1.22 4.69
CA ASP A 129 2.62 0.47 5.67
C ASP A 129 1.10 0.69 5.56
N PHE A 130 0.65 1.37 4.51
CA PHE A 130 -0.76 1.71 4.32
C PHE A 130 -1.40 0.82 3.26
N VAL A 131 -2.61 0.35 3.53
CA VAL A 131 -3.40 -0.37 2.53
C VAL A 131 -4.01 0.63 1.58
N VAL A 132 -3.64 0.53 0.30
CA VAL A 132 -4.24 1.34 -0.78
C VAL A 132 -5.56 0.74 -1.18
N ARG A 133 -5.59 -0.58 -1.33
CA ARG A 133 -6.77 -1.34 -1.73
C ARG A 133 -6.65 -2.75 -1.15
N HIS A 134 -7.71 -3.20 -0.50
CA HIS A 134 -7.78 -4.56 0.03
C HIS A 134 -7.87 -5.58 -1.10
N SER A 135 -7.33 -6.77 -0.89
CA SER A 135 -7.56 -7.89 -1.80
C SER A 135 -8.98 -8.40 -1.65
N MET A 136 -9.68 -8.58 -2.77
CA MET A 136 -11.02 -9.21 -2.76
C MET A 136 -10.84 -10.71 -2.93
N VAL A 137 -11.26 -11.48 -1.94
CA VAL A 137 -10.89 -12.89 -1.82
C VAL A 137 -12.09 -13.79 -1.55
N LYS A 138 -11.89 -15.07 -1.85
CA LYS A 138 -12.76 -16.16 -1.44
C LYS A 138 -12.06 -16.92 -0.31
N VAL A 139 -12.76 -17.08 0.78
CA VAL A 139 -12.24 -17.73 2.00
C VAL A 139 -12.88 -19.10 2.15
N ALA A 140 -12.07 -20.11 2.48
CA ALA A 140 -12.53 -21.45 2.77
C ALA A 140 -12.73 -21.64 4.28
N ASN A 141 -13.82 -22.35 4.61
CA ASN A 141 -14.10 -22.81 5.97
C ASN A 141 -14.08 -21.63 6.98
#